data_92cb52a8c28f721b52d67ac040ebecff
#
_entry.id   92cb52a8c28f721b52d67ac040ebecff
#
_cell.length_a   1.000
_cell.length_b   1.000
_cell.length_c   1.000
_cell.angle_alpha   90.00
_cell.angle_beta   90.00
_cell.angle_gamma   90.00
#
_symmetry.space_group_name_H-M   'P 1'
#
loop_
_entity.id
_entity.type
_entity.pdbx_description
1 polymer ?
#
loop_
_entity_poly.entity_id
_entity_poly.type
_entity_poly.pdbx_seq_one_letter_code
_entity_poly.pdbx_strand_id
1 'polypeptide(L)'
;MSKVLGHPLSVGAGAVYMYSDELMDEASKVSRYGDAYSLARVIGVGDSKRVMMPRGLATIGGNTIDMREGGEWIEFDSSFIPRHDEQTRVIEESVKLLKMGFNFVTECPTGFGKTYCAMEIVARTRKKTIIVVTKEDIRDQWAEAAKAVLGITYDDELGLIQGNVCNVAGKSVVIAMIQSLAKDGRYPTHTFSGFGMAIFDEVHRVGADEFSQACYRVPAKLRMGLSATPLRKDGRSLVIESHIGKVMVVSHQAPSTPKIIREYTGWQVPMVKVRDKEGEWKIVPIPHSPKNCGHVIRILSRDKKRNMILLEFIMSAYEAGRKILIQSDRKEHLEQLYAMMSSKGIARSDIAYYVGGLRKADRDDAKTKRILLATYAMTAEATDIPDLDTLVMATPRSDVEQ
;
A
#
# COMPACT_ATOMS: atom_id res chain seq x y z
N MET A 1 5.90 -20.65 -19.62
CA MET A 1 5.57 -19.36 -20.26
C MET A 1 6.50 -18.96 -21.43
N SER A 2 7.81 -19.05 -21.38
CA SER A 2 8.68 -18.49 -22.45
C SER A 2 8.63 -19.17 -23.83
N LYS A 3 8.04 -20.35 -23.98
CA LYS A 3 8.01 -21.09 -25.26
C LYS A 3 6.75 -20.84 -26.11
N VAL A 4 5.66 -20.35 -25.52
CA VAL A 4 4.36 -20.16 -26.18
C VAL A 4 4.11 -18.71 -26.61
N LEU A 5 4.70 -17.73 -25.89
CA LEU A 5 4.36 -16.33 -26.13
C LEU A 5 4.88 -15.74 -27.46
N GLY A 6 5.89 -16.31 -28.10
CA GLY A 6 6.50 -15.69 -29.29
C GLY A 6 6.96 -14.24 -29.03
N HIS A 7 7.16 -13.48 -30.11
CA HIS A 7 7.47 -12.05 -30.01
C HIS A 7 6.19 -11.22 -30.07
N PRO A 8 6.03 -10.21 -29.20
CA PRO A 8 4.89 -9.30 -29.26
C PRO A 8 4.95 -8.40 -30.50
N LEU A 9 3.80 -7.90 -30.93
CA LEU A 9 3.70 -6.89 -31.98
C LEU A 9 4.32 -5.56 -31.53
N SER A 10 4.04 -5.18 -30.29
CA SER A 10 4.60 -3.98 -29.68
C SER A 10 4.72 -4.12 -28.16
N VAL A 11 5.64 -3.37 -27.57
CA VAL A 11 5.82 -3.26 -26.11
C VAL A 11 5.84 -1.78 -25.71
N GLY A 12 4.86 -1.40 -24.93
CA GLY A 12 4.74 -0.07 -24.33
C GLY A 12 4.43 -0.17 -22.85
N ALA A 13 3.28 0.29 -22.42
CA ALA A 13 2.77 0.08 -21.06
C ALA A 13 2.48 -1.40 -20.79
N GLY A 14 2.02 -2.13 -21.80
CA GLY A 14 1.93 -3.59 -21.87
C GLY A 14 2.58 -4.14 -23.13
N ALA A 15 2.67 -5.45 -23.25
CA ALA A 15 3.07 -6.15 -24.47
C ALA A 15 1.83 -6.60 -25.24
N VAL A 16 1.75 -6.25 -26.52
CA VAL A 16 0.58 -6.52 -27.36
C VAL A 16 0.90 -7.66 -28.33
N TYR A 17 0.02 -8.67 -28.35
CA TYR A 17 0.12 -9.86 -29.18
C TYR A 17 -1.11 -10.00 -30.10
N MET A 18 -0.99 -10.81 -31.13
CA MET A 18 -2.17 -11.31 -31.85
C MET A 18 -3.07 -12.06 -30.88
N TYR A 19 -4.39 -11.96 -31.09
CA TYR A 19 -5.34 -12.70 -30.28
C TYR A 19 -5.23 -14.21 -30.56
N SER A 20 -5.19 -15.01 -29.49
CA SER A 20 -5.41 -16.46 -29.55
C SER A 20 -6.01 -16.95 -28.24
N ASP A 21 -6.87 -17.97 -28.30
CA ASP A 21 -7.47 -18.57 -27.11
C ASP A 21 -6.40 -19.27 -26.25
N GLU A 22 -5.41 -19.91 -26.88
CA GLU A 22 -4.28 -20.54 -26.19
C GLU A 22 -3.50 -19.54 -25.33
N LEU A 23 -3.27 -18.34 -25.84
CA LEU A 23 -2.60 -17.27 -25.10
C LEU A 23 -3.44 -16.79 -23.90
N MET A 24 -4.76 -16.73 -24.06
CA MET A 24 -5.68 -16.36 -23.00
C MET A 24 -5.72 -17.41 -21.89
N ASP A 25 -5.75 -18.69 -22.26
CA ASP A 25 -5.72 -19.82 -21.31
C ASP A 25 -4.41 -19.84 -20.54
N GLU A 26 -3.28 -19.65 -21.20
CA GLU A 26 -1.98 -19.61 -20.53
C GLU A 26 -1.81 -18.41 -19.58
N ALA A 27 -2.47 -17.29 -19.90
CA ALA A 27 -2.51 -16.12 -19.06
C ALA A 27 -3.40 -16.28 -17.82
N SER A 28 -4.30 -17.24 -17.84
CA SER A 28 -5.18 -17.55 -16.70
C SER A 28 -4.42 -18.24 -15.59
N LYS A 29 -4.65 -17.79 -14.36
CA LYS A 29 -3.98 -18.29 -13.16
C LYS A 29 -5.00 -18.45 -12.04
N VAL A 30 -4.60 -19.20 -11.01
CA VAL A 30 -5.41 -19.40 -9.82
C VAL A 30 -4.64 -18.90 -8.61
N SER A 31 -5.31 -18.11 -7.78
CA SER A 31 -4.74 -17.62 -6.52
C SER A 31 -4.58 -18.75 -5.50
N ARG A 32 -3.84 -18.51 -4.42
CA ARG A 32 -3.70 -19.45 -3.30
C ARG A 32 -5.05 -19.83 -2.66
N TYR A 33 -6.06 -18.95 -2.81
CA TYR A 33 -7.40 -19.16 -2.25
C TYR A 33 -8.40 -19.76 -3.27
N GLY A 34 -7.93 -20.16 -4.45
CA GLY A 34 -8.75 -20.78 -5.49
C GLY A 34 -9.43 -19.80 -6.45
N ASP A 35 -9.28 -18.49 -6.27
CA ASP A 35 -9.86 -17.49 -7.18
C ASP A 35 -9.09 -17.42 -8.49
N ALA A 36 -9.79 -17.52 -9.61
CA ALA A 36 -9.18 -17.33 -10.93
C ALA A 36 -8.85 -15.85 -11.17
N TYR A 37 -7.72 -15.59 -11.83
CA TYR A 37 -7.34 -14.26 -12.31
C TYR A 37 -6.57 -14.40 -13.62
N SER A 38 -6.60 -13.35 -14.46
CA SER A 38 -5.88 -13.33 -15.72
C SER A 38 -4.78 -12.28 -15.73
N LEU A 39 -3.63 -12.65 -16.30
CA LEU A 39 -2.55 -11.72 -16.63
C LEU A 39 -2.80 -11.01 -17.97
N ALA A 40 -3.76 -11.49 -18.76
CA ALA A 40 -4.07 -10.96 -20.07
C ALA A 40 -5.31 -10.07 -20.04
N ARG A 41 -5.33 -9.12 -20.97
CA ARG A 41 -6.46 -8.26 -21.26
C ARG A 41 -6.71 -8.25 -22.77
N VAL A 42 -7.96 -8.47 -23.19
CA VAL A 42 -8.35 -8.33 -24.59
C VAL A 42 -8.56 -6.85 -24.90
N ILE A 43 -7.99 -6.37 -26.00
CA ILE A 43 -8.16 -5.01 -26.52
C ILE A 43 -8.63 -5.08 -27.98
N GLY A 44 -9.42 -4.08 -28.41
CA GLY A 44 -10.05 -4.07 -29.74
C GLY A 44 -11.26 -4.98 -29.84
N VAL A 45 -11.90 -4.98 -30.98
CA VAL A 45 -13.13 -5.75 -31.32
C VAL A 45 -13.02 -6.42 -32.68
N GLY A 46 -13.77 -7.50 -32.92
CA GLY A 46 -13.76 -8.23 -34.20
C GLY A 46 -12.35 -8.67 -34.61
N ASP A 47 -11.99 -8.47 -35.86
CA ASP A 47 -10.67 -8.84 -36.42
C ASP A 47 -9.50 -7.99 -35.85
N SER A 48 -9.81 -6.87 -35.20
CA SER A 48 -8.81 -6.03 -34.53
C SER A 48 -8.51 -6.48 -33.10
N LYS A 49 -9.07 -7.57 -32.62
CA LYS A 49 -8.76 -8.12 -31.29
C LYS A 49 -7.29 -8.40 -31.14
N ARG A 50 -6.74 -7.98 -30.01
CA ARG A 50 -5.36 -8.25 -29.58
C ARG A 50 -5.37 -8.64 -28.13
N VAL A 51 -4.30 -9.29 -27.70
CA VAL A 51 -4.06 -9.61 -26.28
C VAL A 51 -2.97 -8.68 -25.74
N MET A 52 -3.27 -7.96 -24.69
CA MET A 52 -2.29 -7.17 -23.96
C MET A 52 -1.91 -7.92 -22.67
N MET A 53 -0.63 -8.11 -22.47
CA MET A 53 -0.04 -8.78 -21.30
C MET A 53 0.91 -7.86 -20.57
N PRO A 54 1.25 -8.15 -19.29
CA PRO A 54 2.30 -7.45 -18.58
C PRO A 54 3.61 -7.50 -19.37
N ARG A 55 4.25 -6.35 -19.53
CA ARG A 55 5.44 -6.24 -20.37
C ARG A 55 6.67 -7.01 -19.88
N GLY A 56 6.73 -7.33 -18.58
CA GLY A 56 7.81 -8.14 -18.01
C GLY A 56 7.78 -9.61 -18.43
N LEU A 57 6.69 -10.06 -19.05
CA LEU A 57 6.59 -11.39 -19.67
C LEU A 57 7.06 -11.40 -21.12
N ALA A 58 7.29 -10.25 -21.72
CA ALA A 58 7.64 -10.13 -23.13
C ALA A 58 9.13 -10.25 -23.37
N THR A 59 9.48 -10.99 -24.43
CA THR A 59 10.83 -10.96 -25.00
C THR A 59 10.82 -10.05 -26.21
N ILE A 60 11.51 -8.92 -26.15
CA ILE A 60 11.62 -7.97 -27.26
C ILE A 60 12.63 -8.53 -28.24
N GLY A 61 12.22 -8.68 -29.49
CA GLY A 61 13.07 -9.21 -30.56
C GLY A 61 12.31 -9.27 -31.89
N GLY A 62 12.98 -9.64 -32.97
CA GLY A 62 12.38 -9.71 -34.29
C GLY A 62 11.82 -8.34 -34.72
N ASN A 63 10.57 -8.33 -35.17
CA ASN A 63 9.86 -7.13 -35.63
C ASN A 63 9.04 -6.43 -34.54
N THR A 64 9.36 -6.64 -33.25
CA THR A 64 8.64 -6.00 -32.14
C THR A 64 8.87 -4.49 -32.16
N ILE A 65 7.80 -3.71 -32.11
CA ILE A 65 7.88 -2.25 -32.01
C ILE A 65 8.02 -1.87 -30.52
N ASP A 66 9.15 -1.28 -30.17
CA ASP A 66 9.37 -0.74 -28.80
C ASP A 66 8.73 0.65 -28.70
N MET A 67 7.62 0.73 -27.97
CA MET A 67 6.87 1.96 -27.68
C MET A 67 7.08 2.45 -26.25
N ARG A 68 8.09 1.92 -25.56
CA ARG A 68 8.39 2.37 -24.18
C ARG A 68 9.04 3.74 -24.20
N GLU A 69 8.54 4.61 -23.34
CA GLU A 69 9.00 6.00 -23.25
C GLU A 69 10.31 6.11 -22.49
N GLY A 70 11.35 6.60 -23.14
CA GLY A 70 12.64 6.94 -22.51
C GLY A 70 12.56 8.17 -21.63
N GLY A 71 11.54 8.97 -21.84
CA GLY A 71 11.16 10.14 -21.09
C GLY A 71 12.02 11.39 -21.32
N GLU A 72 11.50 12.50 -20.88
CA GLU A 72 12.19 13.78 -20.88
C GLU A 72 13.33 13.74 -19.87
N TRP A 73 14.45 14.39 -20.21
CA TRP A 73 15.56 14.61 -19.31
C TRP A 73 15.27 15.82 -18.42
N ILE A 74 15.33 15.62 -17.10
CA ILE A 74 15.10 16.67 -16.10
C ILE A 74 16.33 16.77 -15.19
N GLU A 75 16.81 17.97 -14.97
CA GLU A 75 17.79 18.22 -13.93
C GLU A 75 17.09 18.61 -12.64
N PHE A 76 17.50 17.96 -11.55
CA PHE A 76 16.98 18.23 -10.22
C PHE A 76 18.16 18.60 -9.31
N ASP A 77 17.99 19.67 -8.55
CA ASP A 77 18.86 19.98 -7.42
C ASP A 77 18.32 19.25 -6.19
N SER A 78 19.06 18.23 -5.73
CA SER A 78 18.63 17.45 -4.56
C SER A 78 19.29 17.97 -3.30
N SER A 79 18.47 18.17 -2.27
CA SER A 79 18.90 18.49 -0.90
C SER A 79 18.86 17.27 0.05
N PHE A 80 18.76 16.06 -0.49
CA PHE A 80 18.66 14.84 0.29
C PHE A 80 19.93 14.53 1.09
N ILE A 81 19.77 14.32 2.40
CA ILE A 81 20.83 13.88 3.29
C ILE A 81 20.43 12.52 3.87
N PRO A 82 21.19 11.43 3.58
CA PRO A 82 20.92 10.13 4.16
C PRO A 82 21.01 10.16 5.69
N ARG A 83 20.10 9.49 6.37
CA ARG A 83 20.12 9.35 7.83
C ARG A 83 21.10 8.26 8.32
N HIS A 84 21.41 7.31 7.45
CA HIS A 84 22.32 6.18 7.71
C HIS A 84 22.81 5.56 6.38
N ASP A 85 23.94 4.86 6.46
CA ASP A 85 24.64 4.30 5.28
C ASP A 85 23.77 3.35 4.44
N GLU A 86 22.84 2.67 5.08
CA GLU A 86 21.94 1.75 4.38
C GLU A 86 20.99 2.46 3.39
N GLN A 87 20.57 3.70 3.69
CA GLN A 87 19.84 4.52 2.71
C GLN A 87 20.72 4.84 1.49
N THR A 88 21.98 5.20 1.73
CA THR A 88 22.95 5.47 0.66
C THR A 88 23.11 4.24 -0.23
N ARG A 89 23.33 3.05 0.37
CA ARG A 89 23.48 1.78 -0.36
C ARG A 89 22.25 1.48 -1.22
N VAL A 90 21.06 1.54 -0.64
CA VAL A 90 19.80 1.27 -1.35
C VAL A 90 19.59 2.24 -2.53
N ILE A 91 19.90 3.52 -2.35
CA ILE A 91 19.82 4.52 -3.42
C ILE A 91 20.81 4.22 -4.52
N GLU A 92 22.07 3.99 -4.20
CA GLU A 92 23.13 3.73 -5.19
C GLU A 92 22.86 2.46 -6.00
N GLU A 93 22.46 1.38 -5.35
CA GLU A 93 22.10 0.12 -5.99
C GLU A 93 20.88 0.29 -6.91
N SER A 94 19.85 1.00 -6.45
CA SER A 94 18.65 1.30 -7.24
C SER A 94 18.98 2.13 -8.48
N VAL A 95 19.77 3.19 -8.33
CA VAL A 95 20.18 4.04 -9.45
C VAL A 95 21.03 3.26 -10.45
N LYS A 96 21.95 2.41 -9.97
CA LYS A 96 22.77 1.54 -10.83
C LYS A 96 21.90 0.61 -11.68
N LEU A 97 20.94 -0.08 -11.05
CA LEU A 97 20.03 -0.99 -11.75
C LEU A 97 19.16 -0.25 -12.78
N LEU A 98 18.60 0.91 -12.42
CA LEU A 98 17.81 1.73 -13.35
C LEU A 98 18.64 2.20 -14.55
N LYS A 99 19.88 2.66 -14.35
CA LYS A 99 20.78 3.05 -15.45
C LYS A 99 21.13 1.88 -16.37
N MET A 100 21.15 0.65 -15.84
CA MET A 100 21.31 -0.57 -16.63
C MET A 100 20.02 -1.01 -17.35
N GLY A 101 18.90 -0.30 -17.13
CA GLY A 101 17.60 -0.58 -17.75
C GLY A 101 16.75 -1.64 -17.03
N PHE A 102 17.13 -2.07 -15.84
CA PHE A 102 16.35 -3.02 -15.05
C PHE A 102 15.11 -2.35 -14.44
N ASN A 103 14.05 -3.13 -14.36
CA ASN A 103 12.83 -2.81 -13.63
C ASN A 103 12.74 -3.77 -12.45
N PHE A 104 12.42 -3.26 -11.25
CA PHE A 104 12.50 -4.05 -10.02
C PHE A 104 11.65 -3.48 -8.90
N VAL A 105 11.51 -4.27 -7.84
CA VAL A 105 10.91 -3.85 -6.57
C VAL A 105 12.03 -3.66 -5.54
N THR A 106 11.93 -2.58 -4.79
CA THR A 106 12.76 -2.30 -3.61
C THR A 106 11.95 -2.64 -2.35
N GLU A 107 12.51 -3.50 -1.52
CA GLU A 107 11.95 -3.90 -0.23
C GLU A 107 12.69 -3.20 0.90
N CYS A 108 11.98 -2.31 1.61
CA CYS A 108 12.51 -1.60 2.76
C CYS A 108 11.47 -1.58 3.89
N PRO A 109 11.89 -1.74 5.16
CA PRO A 109 10.96 -1.75 6.29
C PRO A 109 10.21 -0.43 6.44
N THR A 110 9.13 -0.46 7.21
CA THR A 110 8.41 0.76 7.61
C THR A 110 9.36 1.65 8.42
N GLY A 111 9.27 2.98 8.22
CA GLY A 111 10.15 3.95 8.89
C GLY A 111 11.54 4.11 8.24
N PHE A 112 11.88 3.32 7.20
CA PHE A 112 13.15 3.45 6.48
C PHE A 112 13.34 4.81 5.78
N GLY A 113 12.25 5.51 5.46
CA GLY A 113 12.30 6.73 4.64
C GLY A 113 12.24 6.45 3.13
N LYS A 114 11.55 5.37 2.74
CA LYS A 114 11.39 4.95 1.32
C LYS A 114 11.05 6.09 0.37
N THR A 115 10.10 6.93 0.75
CA THR A 115 9.60 8.04 -0.06
C THR A 115 10.69 9.06 -0.35
N TYR A 116 11.47 9.44 0.66
CA TYR A 116 12.60 10.37 0.52
C TYR A 116 13.76 9.78 -0.29
N CYS A 117 14.10 8.50 -0.04
CA CYS A 117 15.11 7.78 -0.83
C CYS A 117 14.68 7.68 -2.30
N ALA A 118 13.39 7.44 -2.57
CA ALA A 118 12.87 7.36 -3.93
C ALA A 118 12.92 8.72 -4.64
N MET A 119 12.68 9.85 -3.96
CA MET A 119 12.88 11.19 -4.54
C MET A 119 14.34 11.43 -4.92
N GLU A 120 15.29 11.00 -4.09
CA GLU A 120 16.72 11.07 -4.42
C GLU A 120 17.06 10.19 -5.64
N ILE A 121 16.45 9.00 -5.75
CA ILE A 121 16.60 8.14 -6.93
C ILE A 121 16.05 8.84 -8.18
N VAL A 122 14.92 9.55 -8.09
CA VAL A 122 14.37 10.37 -9.19
C VAL A 122 15.39 11.43 -9.62
N ALA A 123 15.94 12.18 -8.66
CA ALA A 123 16.96 13.19 -8.94
C ALA A 123 18.17 12.63 -9.71
N ARG A 124 18.71 11.50 -9.24
CA ARG A 124 19.89 10.85 -9.86
C ARG A 124 19.58 10.15 -11.19
N THR A 125 18.32 9.77 -11.41
CA THR A 125 17.88 9.13 -12.66
C THR A 125 17.62 10.18 -13.74
N ARG A 126 17.28 11.41 -13.37
CA ARG A 126 17.06 12.57 -14.25
C ARG A 126 16.01 12.32 -15.32
N LYS A 127 14.89 11.71 -14.93
CA LYS A 127 13.78 11.42 -15.83
C LYS A 127 12.49 12.01 -15.31
N LYS A 128 11.68 12.60 -16.22
CA LYS A 128 10.30 12.92 -15.90
C LYS A 128 9.62 11.69 -15.33
N THR A 129 9.06 11.83 -14.12
CA THR A 129 8.65 10.70 -13.31
C THR A 129 7.17 10.77 -12.95
N ILE A 130 6.47 9.66 -13.07
CA ILE A 130 5.12 9.47 -12.51
C ILE A 130 5.18 8.55 -11.30
N ILE A 131 4.55 8.97 -10.19
CA ILE A 131 4.50 8.23 -8.92
C ILE A 131 3.07 7.82 -8.67
N VAL A 132 2.82 6.52 -8.59
CA VAL A 132 1.49 5.94 -8.46
C VAL A 132 1.26 5.55 -7.01
N VAL A 133 0.24 6.13 -6.40
CA VAL A 133 -0.09 5.97 -4.97
C VAL A 133 -1.54 5.53 -4.77
N THR A 134 -1.82 4.92 -3.60
CA THR A 134 -3.13 4.31 -3.31
C THR A 134 -4.07 5.21 -2.52
N LYS A 135 -3.54 6.14 -1.72
CA LYS A 135 -4.31 6.98 -0.78
C LYS A 135 -3.88 8.44 -0.82
N GLU A 136 -4.78 9.32 -0.41
CA GLU A 136 -4.51 10.76 -0.35
C GLU A 136 -3.44 11.11 0.69
N ASP A 137 -3.46 10.45 1.85
CA ASP A 137 -2.43 10.69 2.87
C ASP A 137 -1.03 10.30 2.36
N ILE A 138 -0.91 9.23 1.55
CA ILE A 138 0.34 8.85 0.90
C ILE A 138 0.72 9.86 -0.19
N ARG A 139 -0.26 10.32 -1.00
CA ARG A 139 -0.04 11.39 -1.98
C ARG A 139 0.58 12.63 -1.33
N ASP A 140 0.03 13.04 -0.18
CA ASP A 140 0.49 14.21 0.54
C ASP A 140 1.91 14.01 1.10
N GLN A 141 2.24 12.83 1.62
CA GLN A 141 3.61 12.47 2.03
C GLN A 141 4.60 12.55 0.86
N TRP A 142 4.20 12.09 -0.33
CA TRP A 142 5.02 12.21 -1.53
C TRP A 142 5.21 13.66 -1.97
N ALA A 143 4.17 14.50 -1.84
CA ALA A 143 4.28 15.93 -2.13
C ALA A 143 5.24 16.64 -1.16
N GLU A 144 5.17 16.30 0.13
CA GLU A 144 6.11 16.80 1.14
C GLU A 144 7.55 16.35 0.85
N ALA A 145 7.74 15.08 0.47
CA ALA A 145 9.06 14.57 0.09
C ALA A 145 9.60 15.25 -1.18
N ALA A 146 8.76 15.52 -2.19
CA ALA A 146 9.13 16.25 -3.39
C ALA A 146 9.61 17.67 -3.05
N LYS A 147 8.88 18.36 -2.19
CA LYS A 147 9.27 19.69 -1.69
C LYS A 147 10.57 19.63 -0.89
N ALA A 148 10.71 18.67 0.02
CA ALA A 148 11.87 18.57 0.91
C ALA A 148 13.16 18.16 0.19
N VAL A 149 13.07 17.28 -0.82
CA VAL A 149 14.23 16.72 -1.52
C VAL A 149 14.55 17.48 -2.80
N LEU A 150 13.52 17.83 -3.59
CA LEU A 150 13.69 18.43 -4.92
C LEU A 150 13.31 19.91 -4.97
N GLY A 151 12.75 20.47 -3.88
CA GLY A 151 12.29 21.85 -3.83
C GLY A 151 11.03 22.14 -4.67
N ILE A 152 10.38 21.14 -5.24
CA ILE A 152 9.23 21.30 -6.15
C ILE A 152 7.88 21.18 -5.44
N THR A 153 6.89 21.94 -5.89
CA THR A 153 5.53 21.97 -5.34
C THR A 153 4.46 21.87 -6.44
N TYR A 154 3.17 21.78 -6.06
CA TYR A 154 2.07 21.79 -7.02
C TYR A 154 1.94 23.12 -7.78
N ASP A 155 2.46 24.20 -7.23
CA ASP A 155 2.43 25.52 -7.86
C ASP A 155 3.45 25.64 -9.01
N ASP A 156 4.46 24.76 -9.03
CA ASP A 156 5.52 24.75 -10.04
C ASP A 156 5.62 23.42 -10.80
N GLU A 157 6.59 22.57 -10.50
CA GLU A 157 6.95 21.39 -11.27
C GLU A 157 6.31 20.06 -10.78
N LEU A 158 5.59 20.07 -9.66
CA LEU A 158 4.85 18.92 -9.20
C LEU A 158 3.45 18.89 -9.81
N GLY A 159 3.07 17.79 -10.44
CA GLY A 159 1.75 17.56 -11.02
C GLY A 159 0.89 16.59 -10.24
N LEU A 160 -0.41 16.54 -10.60
CA LEU A 160 -1.39 15.66 -9.97
C LEU A 160 -2.32 15.02 -10.99
N ILE A 161 -2.55 13.70 -10.86
CA ILE A 161 -3.63 12.98 -11.54
C ILE A 161 -4.54 12.37 -10.47
N GLN A 162 -5.71 13.00 -10.27
CA GLN A 162 -6.71 12.53 -9.31
C GLN A 162 -8.12 12.92 -9.76
N GLY A 163 -8.98 11.95 -9.94
CA GLY A 163 -10.36 12.22 -10.34
C GLY A 163 -10.42 12.98 -11.66
N ASN A 164 -10.97 14.18 -11.66
CA ASN A 164 -11.04 15.05 -12.83
C ASN A 164 -9.81 15.96 -12.97
N VAL A 165 -8.91 15.96 -11.98
CA VAL A 165 -7.66 16.72 -12.04
C VAL A 165 -6.64 15.92 -12.84
N CYS A 166 -6.08 16.54 -13.88
CA CYS A 166 -5.02 15.94 -14.71
C CYS A 166 -4.02 17.05 -15.08
N ASN A 167 -3.12 17.36 -14.17
CA ASN A 167 -2.12 18.38 -14.34
C ASN A 167 -0.75 17.74 -14.60
N VAL A 168 -0.38 17.58 -15.88
CA VAL A 168 0.85 16.90 -16.33
C VAL A 168 1.74 17.78 -17.23
N ALA A 169 1.15 18.80 -17.87
CA ALA A 169 1.89 19.67 -18.79
C ALA A 169 2.91 20.52 -18.04
N GLY A 170 4.17 20.51 -18.49
CA GLY A 170 5.26 21.26 -17.86
C GLY A 170 5.66 20.77 -16.47
N LYS A 171 5.23 19.58 -16.06
CA LYS A 171 5.54 19.00 -14.75
C LYS A 171 6.67 17.99 -14.86
N SER A 172 7.64 18.09 -13.96
CA SER A 172 8.80 17.19 -13.88
C SER A 172 8.50 15.90 -13.12
N VAL A 173 7.70 16.00 -12.07
CA VAL A 173 7.19 14.89 -11.28
C VAL A 173 5.67 14.96 -11.19
N VAL A 174 4.97 13.84 -11.37
CA VAL A 174 3.51 13.78 -11.26
C VAL A 174 3.11 12.69 -10.28
N ILE A 175 2.31 13.03 -9.28
CA ILE A 175 1.71 12.04 -8.37
C ILE A 175 0.34 11.64 -8.92
N ALA A 176 0.11 10.36 -9.08
CA ALA A 176 -1.12 9.82 -9.67
C ALA A 176 -1.82 8.86 -8.71
N MET A 177 -3.11 9.06 -8.50
CA MET A 177 -3.93 8.12 -7.73
C MET A 177 -4.23 6.88 -8.57
N ILE A 178 -3.90 5.70 -8.05
CA ILE A 178 -4.05 4.43 -8.75
C ILE A 178 -5.49 4.19 -9.21
N GLN A 179 -6.49 4.53 -8.39
CA GLN A 179 -7.91 4.42 -8.71
C GLN A 179 -8.32 5.31 -9.90
N SER A 180 -7.60 6.41 -10.10
CA SER A 180 -7.82 7.29 -11.24
C SER A 180 -7.24 6.71 -12.52
N LEU A 181 -6.06 6.09 -12.44
CA LEU A 181 -5.40 5.43 -13.56
C LEU A 181 -6.10 4.14 -13.98
N ALA A 182 -6.64 3.38 -13.03
CA ALA A 182 -7.32 2.11 -13.30
C ALA A 182 -8.62 2.26 -14.10
N LYS A 183 -9.24 3.44 -14.12
CA LYS A 183 -10.45 3.69 -14.93
C LYS A 183 -10.11 3.81 -16.40
N ASP A 184 -10.69 2.90 -17.19
CA ASP A 184 -10.48 2.88 -18.64
C ASP A 184 -11.04 4.14 -19.32
N GLY A 185 -10.31 4.66 -20.33
CA GLY A 185 -10.75 5.81 -21.13
C GLY A 185 -10.81 7.15 -20.38
N ARG A 186 -10.47 7.21 -19.09
CA ARG A 186 -10.58 8.45 -18.31
C ARG A 186 -9.62 9.54 -18.78
N TYR A 187 -8.40 9.15 -19.13
CA TYR A 187 -7.37 10.08 -19.61
C TYR A 187 -6.91 9.63 -21.00
N PRO A 188 -6.67 10.56 -21.93
CA PRO A 188 -6.10 10.25 -23.23
C PRO A 188 -4.72 9.59 -23.10
N THR A 189 -4.36 8.72 -24.03
CA THR A 189 -3.09 7.98 -23.99
C THR A 189 -1.87 8.93 -23.98
N HIS A 190 -1.93 10.04 -24.69
CA HIS A 190 -0.85 11.04 -24.72
C HIS A 190 -0.58 11.74 -23.39
N THR A 191 -1.51 11.67 -22.41
CA THR A 191 -1.30 12.13 -21.05
C THR A 191 -0.06 11.49 -20.41
N PHE A 192 0.25 10.26 -20.81
CA PHE A 192 1.34 9.47 -20.24
C PHE A 192 2.61 9.48 -21.07
N SER A 193 2.65 10.27 -22.15
CA SER A 193 3.85 10.48 -22.95
C SER A 193 4.87 11.33 -22.21
N GLY A 194 6.15 11.10 -22.50
CA GLY A 194 7.27 11.83 -21.91
C GLY A 194 7.72 11.35 -20.52
N PHE A 195 6.96 10.48 -19.85
CA PHE A 195 7.43 9.88 -18.60
C PHE A 195 8.44 8.76 -18.89
N GLY A 196 9.67 8.95 -18.43
CA GLY A 196 10.73 7.95 -18.56
C GLY A 196 10.81 6.98 -17.39
N MET A 197 10.27 7.38 -16.24
CA MET A 197 10.25 6.59 -15.00
C MET A 197 8.86 6.54 -14.40
N ALA A 198 8.49 5.36 -13.87
CA ALA A 198 7.28 5.17 -13.08
C ALA A 198 7.64 4.51 -11.75
N ILE A 199 7.20 5.10 -10.64
CA ILE A 199 7.33 4.54 -9.30
C ILE A 199 5.95 4.11 -8.84
N PHE A 200 5.82 2.87 -8.36
CA PHE A 200 4.60 2.33 -7.78
C PHE A 200 4.82 2.12 -6.29
N ASP A 201 4.15 2.92 -5.49
CA ASP A 201 4.22 2.78 -4.04
C ASP A 201 3.22 1.74 -3.56
N GLU A 202 3.60 1.01 -2.49
CA GLU A 202 2.83 -0.10 -1.94
C GLU A 202 2.43 -1.13 -3.03
N VAL A 203 3.44 -1.64 -3.77
CA VAL A 203 3.24 -2.53 -4.95
C VAL A 203 2.39 -3.76 -4.69
N HIS A 204 2.25 -4.20 -3.43
CA HIS A 204 1.35 -5.29 -3.07
C HIS A 204 -0.12 -4.99 -3.45
N ARG A 205 -0.50 -3.73 -3.65
CA ARG A 205 -1.80 -3.29 -4.17
C ARG A 205 -1.95 -3.51 -5.66
N VAL A 206 -0.84 -3.48 -6.40
CA VAL A 206 -0.84 -3.72 -7.87
C VAL A 206 -1.31 -5.13 -8.20
N GLY A 207 -1.19 -6.06 -7.26
CA GLY A 207 -1.69 -7.41 -7.44
C GLY A 207 -3.22 -7.57 -7.47
N ALA A 208 -4.00 -6.56 -7.14
CA ALA A 208 -5.45 -6.57 -7.33
C ALA A 208 -5.78 -6.30 -8.81
N ASP A 209 -6.77 -7.03 -9.35
CA ASP A 209 -7.14 -6.96 -10.78
C ASP A 209 -7.43 -5.54 -11.24
N GLU A 210 -8.16 -4.78 -10.44
CA GLU A 210 -8.50 -3.38 -10.71
C GLU A 210 -7.25 -2.49 -10.80
N PHE A 211 -6.29 -2.71 -9.91
CA PHE A 211 -5.09 -1.89 -9.83
C PHE A 211 -4.03 -2.26 -10.86
N SER A 212 -3.97 -3.53 -11.29
CA SER A 212 -3.04 -3.93 -12.36
C SER A 212 -3.30 -3.17 -13.66
N GLN A 213 -4.55 -2.71 -13.86
CA GLN A 213 -4.91 -1.88 -15.00
C GLN A 213 -4.14 -0.55 -15.06
N ALA A 214 -3.77 0.03 -13.92
CA ALA A 214 -2.97 1.25 -13.86
C ALA A 214 -1.60 1.07 -14.54
N CYS A 215 -1.00 -0.12 -14.40
CA CYS A 215 0.29 -0.43 -15.03
C CYS A 215 0.21 -0.40 -16.57
N TYR A 216 -0.96 -0.69 -17.15
CA TYR A 216 -1.18 -0.65 -18.60
C TYR A 216 -1.36 0.78 -19.16
N ARG A 217 -1.37 1.80 -18.30
CA ARG A 217 -1.50 3.20 -18.74
C ARG A 217 -0.16 3.88 -18.95
N VAL A 218 0.87 3.49 -18.21
CA VAL A 218 2.13 4.22 -18.15
C VAL A 218 3.21 3.51 -18.98
N PRO A 219 3.60 4.06 -20.14
CA PRO A 219 4.60 3.45 -21.02
C PRO A 219 6.05 3.70 -20.59
N ALA A 220 6.29 4.36 -19.45
CA ALA A 220 7.63 4.70 -18.95
C ALA A 220 8.57 3.48 -19.02
N LYS A 221 9.77 3.66 -19.58
CA LYS A 221 10.74 2.58 -19.79
C LYS A 221 11.21 2.00 -18.47
N LEU A 222 11.49 2.86 -17.50
CA LEU A 222 11.94 2.46 -16.17
C LEU A 222 10.75 2.34 -15.22
N ARG A 223 10.69 1.22 -14.49
CA ARG A 223 9.68 0.99 -13.44
C ARG A 223 10.35 0.56 -12.16
N MET A 224 9.96 1.16 -11.05
CA MET A 224 10.40 0.79 -9.72
C MET A 224 9.17 0.62 -8.82
N GLY A 225 9.11 -0.48 -8.10
CA GLY A 225 8.12 -0.71 -7.05
C GLY A 225 8.73 -0.49 -5.68
N LEU A 226 7.93 0.00 -4.74
CA LEU A 226 8.29 0.16 -3.33
C LEU A 226 7.33 -0.63 -2.46
N SER A 227 7.83 -1.37 -1.49
CA SER A 227 7.01 -2.04 -0.48
C SER A 227 7.83 -2.41 0.75
N ALA A 228 7.18 -2.51 1.90
CA ALA A 228 7.76 -3.19 3.06
C ALA A 228 7.51 -4.71 3.02
N THR A 229 6.49 -5.15 2.28
CA THR A 229 6.05 -6.55 2.19
C THR A 229 5.62 -6.89 0.77
N PRO A 230 6.56 -7.00 -0.19
CA PRO A 230 6.23 -7.17 -1.61
C PRO A 230 5.59 -8.53 -1.93
N LEU A 231 5.81 -9.53 -1.07
CA LEU A 231 5.24 -10.85 -1.25
C LEU A 231 3.77 -10.88 -0.79
N ARG A 232 2.89 -11.34 -1.65
CA ARG A 232 1.46 -11.42 -1.38
C ARG A 232 1.09 -12.77 -0.77
N LYS A 233 0.31 -12.74 0.29
CA LYS A 233 -0.21 -13.96 0.96
C LYS A 233 -1.17 -14.76 0.06
N ASP A 234 -1.83 -14.11 -0.92
CA ASP A 234 -2.75 -14.74 -1.87
C ASP A 234 -2.05 -15.43 -3.07
N GLY A 235 -0.72 -15.39 -3.14
CA GLY A 235 0.05 -16.00 -4.22
C GLY A 235 0.08 -15.21 -5.53
N ARG A 236 -0.51 -14.01 -5.60
CA ARG A 236 -0.55 -13.16 -6.80
C ARG A 236 0.71 -12.30 -7.00
N SER A 237 1.82 -12.62 -6.33
CA SER A 237 3.10 -11.90 -6.50
C SER A 237 3.59 -11.89 -7.96
N LEU A 238 3.21 -12.90 -8.74
CA LEU A 238 3.50 -12.96 -10.18
C LEU A 238 2.97 -11.75 -10.94
N VAL A 239 1.86 -11.14 -10.50
CA VAL A 239 1.30 -9.92 -11.13
C VAL A 239 2.28 -8.76 -10.96
N ILE A 240 2.83 -8.58 -9.76
CA ILE A 240 3.82 -7.54 -9.47
C ILE A 240 5.07 -7.77 -10.32
N GLU A 241 5.62 -8.99 -10.30
CA GLU A 241 6.81 -9.34 -11.05
C GLU A 241 6.62 -9.13 -12.56
N SER A 242 5.44 -9.47 -13.07
CA SER A 242 5.13 -9.34 -14.49
C SER A 242 4.97 -7.89 -14.95
N HIS A 243 4.45 -7.01 -14.10
CA HIS A 243 4.23 -5.60 -14.44
C HIS A 243 5.42 -4.71 -14.12
N ILE A 244 6.09 -4.94 -13.00
CA ILE A 244 7.13 -4.07 -12.49
C ILE A 244 8.49 -4.77 -12.55
N GLY A 245 8.61 -5.96 -11.96
CA GLY A 245 9.84 -6.70 -11.88
C GLY A 245 9.97 -7.45 -10.56
N LYS A 246 11.04 -8.22 -10.42
CA LYS A 246 11.36 -8.95 -9.19
C LYS A 246 11.88 -8.00 -8.10
N VAL A 247 11.85 -8.45 -6.86
CA VAL A 247 12.59 -7.80 -5.78
C VAL A 247 14.09 -7.96 -6.07
N MET A 248 14.81 -6.85 -6.23
CA MET A 248 16.25 -6.84 -6.53
C MET A 248 17.04 -6.02 -5.51
N VAL A 249 16.40 -5.08 -4.84
CA VAL A 249 17.03 -4.27 -3.78
C VAL A 249 16.28 -4.53 -2.48
N VAL A 250 16.99 -5.00 -1.49
CA VAL A 250 16.45 -5.29 -0.14
C VAL A 250 17.25 -4.51 0.89
N SER A 251 16.57 -3.78 1.75
CA SER A 251 17.24 -3.14 2.88
C SER A 251 17.63 -4.18 3.92
N HIS A 252 18.87 -4.11 4.38
CA HIS A 252 19.40 -4.94 5.45
C HIS A 252 19.17 -4.33 6.83
N GLN A 253 18.47 -3.19 6.90
CA GLN A 253 18.11 -2.60 8.19
C GLN A 253 17.20 -3.56 8.95
N ALA A 254 17.65 -3.97 10.12
CA ALA A 254 16.81 -4.78 11.00
C ALA A 254 15.50 -4.05 11.30
N PRO A 255 14.36 -4.71 11.20
CA PRO A 255 13.10 -4.12 11.62
C PRO A 255 13.18 -3.75 13.09
N SER A 256 12.59 -2.63 13.47
CA SER A 256 12.47 -2.25 14.87
C SER A 256 11.75 -3.38 15.62
N THR A 257 12.40 -3.96 16.63
CA THR A 257 11.81 -5.05 17.42
C THR A 257 11.03 -4.43 18.58
N PRO A 258 9.71 -4.37 18.53
CA PRO A 258 8.93 -3.84 19.63
C PRO A 258 8.98 -4.76 20.85
N LYS A 259 8.94 -4.19 22.05
CA LYS A 259 8.69 -4.95 23.27
C LYS A 259 7.22 -5.35 23.30
N ILE A 260 6.93 -6.63 23.11
CA ILE A 260 5.57 -7.17 23.15
C ILE A 260 5.21 -7.57 24.59
N ILE A 261 4.16 -6.96 25.12
CA ILE A 261 3.57 -7.34 26.40
C ILE A 261 2.26 -8.06 26.11
N ARG A 262 2.14 -9.31 26.54
CA ARG A 262 0.91 -10.12 26.44
C ARG A 262 0.33 -10.29 27.83
N GLU A 263 -0.91 -9.84 28.01
CA GLU A 263 -1.61 -9.99 29.29
C GLU A 263 -2.77 -10.95 29.14
N TYR A 264 -2.83 -11.91 30.08
CA TYR A 264 -3.92 -12.87 30.13
C TYR A 264 -5.07 -12.32 30.98
N THR A 265 -6.15 -11.91 30.32
CA THR A 265 -7.29 -11.26 30.97
C THR A 265 -8.26 -12.25 31.65
N GLY A 266 -8.12 -13.55 31.43
CA GLY A 266 -9.02 -14.58 31.94
C GLY A 266 -10.40 -14.56 31.26
N TRP A 267 -10.61 -13.77 30.21
CA TRP A 267 -11.86 -13.72 29.47
C TRP A 267 -12.11 -15.03 28.72
N GLN A 268 -13.33 -15.53 28.82
CA GLN A 268 -13.73 -16.77 28.15
C GLN A 268 -14.84 -16.51 27.13
N VAL A 269 -14.81 -17.26 26.03
CA VAL A 269 -15.87 -17.18 25.01
C VAL A 269 -17.21 -17.58 25.64
N PRO A 270 -18.27 -16.78 25.50
CA PRO A 270 -19.59 -17.11 26.03
C PRO A 270 -20.15 -18.43 25.50
N MET A 271 -20.88 -19.13 26.33
CA MET A 271 -21.54 -20.38 25.98
C MET A 271 -22.89 -20.09 25.30
N VAL A 272 -23.22 -20.87 24.28
CA VAL A 272 -24.51 -20.83 23.57
C VAL A 272 -25.14 -22.20 23.45
N LYS A 273 -26.47 -22.23 23.40
CA LYS A 273 -27.19 -23.46 23.10
C LYS A 273 -27.24 -23.67 21.59
N VAL A 274 -26.80 -24.81 21.13
CA VAL A 274 -26.89 -25.24 19.72
C VAL A 274 -27.58 -26.63 19.66
N ARG A 275 -28.27 -26.91 18.55
CA ARG A 275 -28.76 -28.26 18.25
C ARG A 275 -27.65 -29.04 17.55
N ASP A 276 -27.42 -30.25 18.00
CA ASP A 276 -26.54 -31.18 17.27
C ASP A 276 -27.25 -31.83 16.08
N LYS A 277 -26.55 -32.74 15.41
CA LYS A 277 -27.09 -33.43 14.22
C LYS A 277 -28.25 -34.38 14.55
N GLU A 278 -28.37 -34.79 15.80
CA GLU A 278 -29.42 -35.67 16.33
C GLU A 278 -30.62 -34.88 16.85
N GLY A 279 -30.57 -33.53 16.83
CA GLY A 279 -31.63 -32.66 17.28
C GLY A 279 -31.59 -32.29 18.76
N GLU A 280 -30.62 -32.80 19.51
CA GLU A 280 -30.44 -32.55 20.93
C GLU A 280 -29.77 -31.21 21.22
N TRP A 281 -30.17 -30.57 22.32
CA TRP A 281 -29.59 -29.31 22.74
C TRP A 281 -28.29 -29.50 23.53
N LYS A 282 -27.18 -28.90 23.01
CA LYS A 282 -25.88 -28.85 23.68
C LYS A 282 -25.47 -27.42 23.99
N ILE A 283 -24.82 -27.22 25.13
CA ILE A 283 -24.21 -25.94 25.51
C ILE A 283 -22.73 -25.98 25.12
N VAL A 284 -22.33 -25.14 24.19
CA VAL A 284 -20.95 -25.09 23.65
C VAL A 284 -20.48 -23.65 23.63
N PRO A 285 -19.16 -23.40 23.64
CA PRO A 285 -18.64 -22.06 23.34
C PRO A 285 -19.12 -21.58 21.98
N ILE A 286 -19.36 -20.28 21.82
CA ILE A 286 -19.73 -19.72 20.50
C ILE A 286 -18.75 -20.24 19.46
N PRO A 287 -19.20 -20.98 18.41
CA PRO A 287 -18.33 -21.56 17.42
C PRO A 287 -17.50 -20.49 16.69
N HIS A 288 -16.21 -20.76 16.51
CA HIS A 288 -15.35 -19.88 15.73
C HIS A 288 -15.76 -19.94 14.25
N SER A 289 -16.29 -18.82 13.77
CA SER A 289 -16.65 -18.62 12.36
C SER A 289 -16.61 -17.15 12.00
N PRO A 290 -16.43 -16.78 10.72
CA PRO A 290 -16.48 -15.38 10.29
C PRO A 290 -17.79 -14.68 10.70
N LYS A 291 -18.92 -15.40 10.70
CA LYS A 291 -20.23 -14.89 11.09
C LYS A 291 -20.31 -14.54 12.59
N ASN A 292 -19.65 -15.30 13.43
CA ASN A 292 -19.67 -15.15 14.88
C ASN A 292 -18.58 -14.19 15.40
N CYS A 293 -17.51 -13.95 14.61
CA CYS A 293 -16.37 -13.14 15.04
C CYS A 293 -16.81 -11.75 15.51
N GLY A 294 -17.64 -11.06 14.74
CA GLY A 294 -18.16 -9.75 15.11
C GLY A 294 -19.02 -9.72 16.39
N HIS A 295 -19.74 -10.81 16.65
CA HIS A 295 -20.53 -10.98 17.88
C HIS A 295 -19.63 -11.19 19.11
N VAL A 296 -18.63 -12.05 18.98
CA VAL A 296 -17.66 -12.32 20.03
C VAL A 296 -16.86 -11.05 20.39
N ILE A 297 -16.38 -10.31 19.38
CA ILE A 297 -15.68 -9.04 19.60
C ILE A 297 -16.57 -8.04 20.33
N ARG A 298 -17.87 -7.95 19.98
CA ARG A 298 -18.82 -7.07 20.66
C ARG A 298 -18.98 -7.41 22.15
N ILE A 299 -19.06 -8.70 22.50
CA ILE A 299 -19.18 -9.12 23.91
C ILE A 299 -17.86 -8.82 24.64
N LEU A 300 -16.74 -9.19 24.05
CA LEU A 300 -15.40 -8.95 24.59
C LEU A 300 -15.13 -7.46 24.85
N SER A 301 -15.54 -6.57 23.94
CA SER A 301 -15.32 -5.13 24.08
C SER A 301 -16.15 -4.50 25.21
N ARG A 302 -17.20 -5.17 25.68
CA ARG A 302 -18.05 -4.73 26.80
C ARG A 302 -17.65 -5.33 28.15
N ASP A 303 -16.66 -6.19 28.18
CA ASP A 303 -16.21 -6.82 29.44
C ASP A 303 -15.49 -5.80 30.32
N LYS A 304 -16.12 -5.50 31.47
CA LYS A 304 -15.62 -4.47 32.40
C LYS A 304 -14.27 -4.82 32.99
N LYS A 305 -14.06 -6.10 33.37
CA LYS A 305 -12.81 -6.54 34.00
C LYS A 305 -11.64 -6.39 33.04
N ARG A 306 -11.86 -6.83 31.80
CA ARG A 306 -10.85 -6.69 30.73
C ARG A 306 -10.54 -5.22 30.41
N ASN A 307 -11.58 -4.38 30.34
CA ASN A 307 -11.38 -2.96 30.07
C ASN A 307 -10.65 -2.23 31.21
N MET A 308 -10.80 -2.69 32.48
CA MET A 308 -10.02 -2.19 33.61
C MET A 308 -8.54 -2.53 33.45
N ILE A 309 -8.21 -3.76 33.05
CA ILE A 309 -6.80 -4.18 32.78
C ILE A 309 -6.21 -3.30 31.67
N LEU A 310 -6.95 -3.10 30.57
CA LEU A 310 -6.51 -2.20 29.49
C LEU A 310 -6.24 -0.79 30.01
N LEU A 311 -7.15 -0.26 30.85
CA LEU A 311 -7.01 1.07 31.41
C LEU A 311 -5.74 1.20 32.28
N GLU A 312 -5.41 0.22 33.10
CA GLU A 312 -4.21 0.20 33.91
C GLU A 312 -2.93 0.31 33.07
N PHE A 313 -2.84 -0.45 31.97
CA PHE A 313 -1.72 -0.33 31.01
C PHE A 313 -1.68 1.05 30.33
N ILE A 314 -2.82 1.57 29.90
CA ILE A 314 -2.92 2.88 29.28
C ILE A 314 -2.47 3.97 30.25
N MET A 315 -2.93 3.92 31.50
CA MET A 315 -2.55 4.89 32.54
C MET A 315 -1.03 4.85 32.80
N SER A 316 -0.47 3.65 32.99
CA SER A 316 0.97 3.48 33.19
C SER A 316 1.80 4.02 32.01
N ALA A 317 1.38 3.76 30.77
CA ALA A 317 2.05 4.28 29.59
C ALA A 317 1.93 5.82 29.50
N TYR A 318 0.75 6.37 29.81
CA TYR A 318 0.52 7.80 29.82
C TYR A 318 1.38 8.52 30.88
N GLU A 319 1.44 7.99 32.11
CA GLU A 319 2.30 8.51 33.19
C GLU A 319 3.78 8.45 32.83
N ALA A 320 4.20 7.42 32.10
CA ALA A 320 5.56 7.30 31.54
C ALA A 320 5.86 8.28 30.39
N GLY A 321 4.94 9.19 30.06
CA GLY A 321 5.14 10.20 29.01
C GLY A 321 4.98 9.69 27.59
N ARG A 322 4.47 8.47 27.37
CA ARG A 322 4.39 7.83 26.07
C ARG A 322 3.29 8.40 25.19
N LYS A 323 3.48 8.27 23.86
CA LYS A 323 2.45 8.54 22.85
C LYS A 323 1.78 7.24 22.42
N ILE A 324 0.48 7.15 22.65
CA ILE A 324 -0.25 5.88 22.67
C ILE A 324 -1.28 5.83 21.53
N LEU A 325 -1.24 4.77 20.74
CA LEU A 325 -2.29 4.41 19.79
C LEU A 325 -3.11 3.24 20.34
N ILE A 326 -4.41 3.45 20.55
CA ILE A 326 -5.33 2.42 21.02
C ILE A 326 -6.21 1.99 19.85
N GLN A 327 -6.13 0.73 19.46
CA GLN A 327 -6.86 0.18 18.32
C GLN A 327 -8.00 -0.72 18.76
N SER A 328 -9.17 -0.55 18.15
CA SER A 328 -10.33 -1.42 18.33
C SER A 328 -11.14 -1.56 17.03
N ASP A 329 -11.78 -2.73 16.83
CA ASP A 329 -12.76 -2.92 15.75
C ASP A 329 -14.08 -2.18 16.00
N ARG A 330 -14.31 -1.64 17.21
CA ARG A 330 -15.59 -1.05 17.63
C ARG A 330 -15.42 0.38 18.11
N LYS A 331 -16.13 1.31 17.48
CA LYS A 331 -16.17 2.70 17.91
C LYS A 331 -16.73 2.83 19.33
N GLU A 332 -17.81 2.11 19.65
CA GLU A 332 -18.41 2.07 20.98
C GLU A 332 -17.40 1.66 22.08
N HIS A 333 -16.45 0.76 21.77
CA HIS A 333 -15.40 0.38 22.70
C HIS A 333 -14.41 1.52 22.92
N LEU A 334 -14.03 2.23 21.86
CA LEU A 334 -13.17 3.41 21.97
C LEU A 334 -13.83 4.52 22.80
N GLU A 335 -15.14 4.72 22.66
CA GLU A 335 -15.92 5.66 23.47
C GLU A 335 -15.94 5.28 24.96
N GLN A 336 -16.08 3.98 25.25
CA GLN A 336 -16.00 3.47 26.63
C GLN A 336 -14.61 3.70 27.23
N LEU A 337 -13.56 3.40 26.51
CA LEU A 337 -12.18 3.62 26.95
C LEU A 337 -11.90 5.12 27.15
N TYR A 338 -12.42 5.98 26.25
CA TYR A 338 -12.34 7.43 26.41
C TYR A 338 -12.97 7.90 27.73
N ALA A 339 -14.20 7.44 28.01
CA ALA A 339 -14.91 7.80 29.25
C ALA A 339 -14.14 7.32 30.50
N MET A 340 -13.61 6.09 30.46
CA MET A 340 -12.82 5.52 31.55
C MET A 340 -11.52 6.29 31.79
N MET A 341 -10.76 6.63 30.75
CA MET A 341 -9.55 7.43 30.83
C MET A 341 -9.81 8.83 31.39
N SER A 342 -10.86 9.50 30.89
CA SER A 342 -11.26 10.83 31.37
C SER A 342 -11.67 10.81 32.85
N SER A 343 -12.36 9.74 33.30
CA SER A 343 -12.74 9.58 34.72
C SER A 343 -11.55 9.34 35.64
N LYS A 344 -10.40 8.90 35.11
CA LYS A 344 -9.16 8.68 35.83
C LYS A 344 -8.19 9.87 35.74
N GLY A 345 -8.64 10.99 35.16
CA GLY A 345 -7.87 12.25 35.17
C GLY A 345 -7.00 12.50 33.96
N ILE A 346 -7.06 11.67 32.91
CA ILE A 346 -6.38 12.01 31.64
C ILE A 346 -7.11 13.21 31.03
N ALA A 347 -6.36 14.25 30.69
CA ALA A 347 -6.91 15.46 30.11
C ALA A 347 -7.58 15.17 28.74
N ARG A 348 -8.79 15.69 28.54
CA ARG A 348 -9.50 15.52 27.29
C ARG A 348 -8.75 16.09 26.08
N SER A 349 -7.94 17.11 26.29
CA SER A 349 -7.06 17.71 25.29
C SER A 349 -5.97 16.74 24.77
N ASP A 350 -5.63 15.72 25.53
CA ASP A 350 -4.60 14.76 25.22
C ASP A 350 -5.14 13.53 24.46
N ILE A 351 -6.46 13.41 24.33
CA ILE A 351 -7.12 12.27 23.71
C ILE A 351 -7.84 12.74 22.44
N ALA A 352 -7.65 12.04 21.35
CA ALA A 352 -8.41 12.25 20.12
C ALA A 352 -8.85 10.94 19.46
N TYR A 353 -9.95 11.04 18.69
CA TYR A 353 -10.39 9.95 17.83
C TYR A 353 -9.71 10.02 16.47
N TYR A 354 -9.26 8.87 15.99
CA TYR A 354 -8.73 8.69 14.65
C TYR A 354 -9.55 7.60 13.94
N VAL A 355 -10.76 7.96 13.56
CA VAL A 355 -11.77 7.04 13.01
C VAL A 355 -12.30 7.54 11.66
N GLY A 356 -12.88 6.63 10.86
CA GLY A 356 -13.45 6.99 9.57
C GLY A 356 -14.55 8.03 9.67
N GLY A 357 -14.62 8.93 8.66
CA GLY A 357 -15.58 10.02 8.57
C GLY A 357 -15.07 11.37 9.10
N LEU A 358 -13.86 11.45 9.65
CA LEU A 358 -13.24 12.70 10.07
C LEU A 358 -12.69 13.47 8.86
N ARG A 359 -12.78 14.80 8.89
CA ARG A 359 -12.12 15.68 7.92
C ARG A 359 -10.60 15.60 8.08
N LYS A 360 -9.85 15.96 7.02
CA LYS A 360 -8.39 15.92 7.03
C LYS A 360 -7.80 16.74 8.20
N ALA A 361 -8.24 17.97 8.39
CA ALA A 361 -7.78 18.83 9.47
C ALA A 361 -7.96 18.21 10.86
N ASP A 362 -9.12 17.55 11.08
CA ASP A 362 -9.41 16.88 12.36
C ASP A 362 -8.51 15.63 12.57
N ARG A 363 -8.15 14.93 11.49
CA ARG A 363 -7.20 13.81 11.53
C ARG A 363 -5.78 14.28 11.82
N ASP A 364 -5.36 15.38 11.21
CA ASP A 364 -4.03 15.95 11.40
C ASP A 364 -3.87 16.50 12.83
N ASP A 365 -4.90 17.17 13.37
CA ASP A 365 -4.91 17.57 14.79
C ASP A 365 -4.87 16.35 15.71
N ALA A 366 -5.63 15.29 15.42
CA ALA A 366 -5.61 14.06 16.21
C ALA A 366 -4.20 13.47 16.32
N LYS A 367 -3.42 13.47 15.24
CA LYS A 367 -2.03 12.95 15.23
C LYS A 367 -1.09 13.69 16.19
N THR A 368 -1.43 14.91 16.61
CA THR A 368 -0.65 15.69 17.57
C THR A 368 -0.90 15.29 19.03
N LYS A 369 -2.00 14.59 19.32
CA LYS A 369 -2.39 14.23 20.68
C LYS A 369 -1.58 13.06 21.23
N ARG A 370 -1.52 12.96 22.55
CA ARG A 370 -0.78 11.91 23.27
C ARG A 370 -1.46 10.54 23.17
N ILE A 371 -2.79 10.50 23.11
CA ILE A 371 -3.56 9.26 22.99
C ILE A 371 -4.47 9.34 21.77
N LEU A 372 -4.32 8.42 20.86
CA LEU A 372 -5.16 8.25 19.69
C LEU A 372 -6.05 7.03 19.85
N LEU A 373 -7.35 7.22 19.71
CA LEU A 373 -8.35 6.15 19.70
C LEU A 373 -8.74 5.84 18.25
N ALA A 374 -8.26 4.75 17.71
CA ALA A 374 -8.38 4.43 16.29
C ALA A 374 -9.11 3.12 16.02
N THR A 375 -9.81 3.05 14.88
CA THR A 375 -10.24 1.77 14.33
C THR A 375 -9.12 1.14 13.52
N TYR A 376 -9.00 -0.19 13.51
CA TYR A 376 -8.00 -0.89 12.70
C TYR A 376 -8.03 -0.50 11.21
N ALA A 377 -9.23 -0.26 10.67
CA ALA A 377 -9.36 0.17 9.28
C ALA A 377 -8.66 1.50 8.96
N MET A 378 -8.58 2.41 9.95
CA MET A 378 -7.93 3.72 9.77
C MET A 378 -6.40 3.65 9.87
N THR A 379 -5.88 2.65 10.58
CA THR A 379 -4.45 2.52 10.85
C THR A 379 -3.80 1.35 10.11
N ALA A 380 -4.60 0.58 9.35
CA ALA A 380 -4.15 -0.59 8.61
C ALA A 380 -3.17 -0.29 7.47
N GLU A 381 -3.02 0.97 7.07
CA GLU A 381 -2.17 1.33 5.94
C GLU A 381 -1.48 2.67 6.17
N ALA A 382 -0.16 2.64 6.18
CA ALA A 382 0.77 3.77 6.05
C ALA A 382 0.34 5.06 6.80
N THR A 383 -0.24 4.92 7.99
CA THR A 383 -0.56 6.07 8.84
C THR A 383 0.72 6.44 9.58
N ASP A 384 1.37 7.50 9.12
CA ASP A 384 2.49 8.08 9.85
C ASP A 384 1.94 8.91 11.02
N ILE A 385 2.26 8.49 12.24
CA ILE A 385 1.96 9.21 13.47
C ILE A 385 3.31 9.51 14.12
N PRO A 386 3.78 10.76 14.02
CA PRO A 386 5.07 11.13 14.59
C PRO A 386 5.16 10.77 16.09
N ASP A 387 6.33 10.29 16.51
CA ASP A 387 6.68 9.98 17.91
C ASP A 387 5.80 8.89 18.56
N LEU A 388 5.03 8.12 17.76
CA LEU A 388 4.27 6.99 18.28
C LEU A 388 5.23 5.91 18.80
N ASP A 389 5.11 5.58 20.07
CA ASP A 389 5.99 4.62 20.74
C ASP A 389 5.24 3.45 21.43
N THR A 390 3.93 3.56 21.57
CA THR A 390 3.11 2.56 22.27
C THR A 390 1.84 2.24 21.50
N LEU A 391 1.63 0.95 21.25
CA LEU A 391 0.42 0.40 20.60
C LEU A 391 -0.35 -0.48 21.59
N VAL A 392 -1.64 -0.19 21.78
CA VAL A 392 -2.58 -1.02 22.55
C VAL A 392 -3.61 -1.64 21.62
N MET A 393 -3.53 -2.95 21.43
CA MET A 393 -4.52 -3.71 20.66
C MET A 393 -5.70 -4.08 21.56
N ALA A 394 -6.70 -3.21 21.62
CA ALA A 394 -7.83 -3.35 22.52
C ALA A 394 -8.84 -4.44 22.09
N THR A 395 -8.88 -4.88 20.86
CA THR A 395 -9.61 -6.07 20.40
C THR A 395 -8.67 -7.00 19.62
N PRO A 396 -8.93 -8.32 19.61
CA PRO A 396 -8.08 -9.26 18.90
C PRO A 396 -8.15 -9.04 17.38
N ARG A 397 -7.02 -9.27 16.70
CA ARG A 397 -6.90 -9.28 15.26
C ARG A 397 -6.13 -10.50 14.80
N SER A 398 -6.56 -11.11 13.70
CA SER A 398 -5.89 -12.29 13.12
C SER A 398 -4.65 -11.92 12.30
N ASP A 399 -4.58 -10.69 11.77
CA ASP A 399 -3.46 -10.19 11.00
C ASP A 399 -2.81 -9.02 11.74
N VAL A 400 -1.63 -9.28 12.30
CA VAL A 400 -0.86 -8.30 13.12
C VAL A 400 0.41 -7.80 12.40
N GLU A 401 0.65 -8.26 11.17
CA GLU A 401 1.81 -7.85 10.37
C GLU A 401 1.56 -6.57 9.56
N GLN A 402 0.39 -5.96 9.72
CA GLN A 402 0.02 -4.71 9.02
C GLN A 402 0.40 -3.48 9.84
#